data_54da2587be64dd62272d2e770efcf824
#
_entry.id   54da2587be64dd62272d2e770efcf824
#
_cell.length_a   1.000
_cell.length_b   1.000
_cell.length_c   1.000
_cell.angle_alpha   90.00
_cell.angle_beta   90.00
_cell.angle_gamma   90.00
#
_symmetry.space_group_name_H-M   'P 1'
#
loop_
_entity.id
_entity.type
_entity.pdbx_description
1 polymer ?
#
loop_
_entity_poly.entity_id
_entity_poly.type
_entity_poly.pdbx_seq_one_letter_code
_entity_poly.pdbx_strand_id
1 'polypeptide(L)'
;ENCIVSKSVGGYSELSHPTQSTLNPGEEWNFKYGYEYSRHKPMNHRWAPQGGFLKVQNGNTIYLDMTDIDYERVSSVASILQVSGDKFNYESLRLVPHPYSWDPSAGVCNLCSPIDVVFDDIEIINSAYQSASELGSRLNLNLFSGTANEKNEKASTSLKLKLQDLSDESSYRITITSDDVEITAGDEVGFYYGLISLMQLAQTYHQLIPCGSIFDKPRFSWRGQHLDTVRHFFSVDSLLKLLDLMSLFKLNKFHWHGVDDEAFRFKLD
;
A
#
# COMPACT_ATOMS: atom_id res chain seq x y z
N GLU A 1 33.09 7.74 16.77
CA GLU A 1 34.12 6.86 17.36
C GLU A 1 34.24 5.60 16.52
N ASN A 2 35.48 5.13 16.32
CA ASN A 2 35.74 3.97 15.46
C ASN A 2 35.49 2.68 16.24
N CYS A 3 34.54 1.86 15.80
CA CYS A 3 34.38 0.51 16.36
C CYS A 3 35.48 -0.42 15.88
N ILE A 4 35.83 -1.40 16.70
CA ILE A 4 36.69 -2.49 16.29
C ILE A 4 35.82 -3.68 15.92
N VAL A 5 35.97 -4.20 14.70
CA VAL A 5 35.36 -5.45 14.30
C VAL A 5 36.21 -6.58 14.85
N SER A 6 35.77 -7.21 15.93
CA SER A 6 36.51 -8.28 16.59
C SER A 6 36.30 -9.65 15.94
N LYS A 7 35.17 -9.84 15.26
CA LYS A 7 34.84 -11.08 14.57
C LYS A 7 33.84 -10.83 13.45
N SER A 8 34.04 -11.50 12.31
CA SER A 8 33.07 -11.51 11.20
C SER A 8 33.00 -12.90 10.60
N VAL A 9 31.81 -13.53 10.65
CA VAL A 9 31.58 -14.88 10.11
C VAL A 9 30.15 -14.97 9.56
N GLY A 10 30.00 -15.30 8.30
CA GLY A 10 28.70 -15.65 7.70
C GLY A 10 27.61 -14.57 7.82
N GLY A 11 27.96 -13.29 7.66
CA GLY A 11 27.03 -12.16 7.81
C GLY A 11 26.85 -11.69 9.26
N TYR A 12 27.51 -12.30 10.21
CA TYR A 12 27.57 -11.85 11.61
C TYR A 12 28.85 -11.07 11.85
N SER A 13 28.74 -9.89 12.45
CA SER A 13 29.90 -9.10 12.88
C SER A 13 29.78 -8.71 14.34
N GLU A 14 30.84 -8.94 15.10
CA GLU A 14 30.95 -8.52 16.49
C GLU A 14 31.74 -7.22 16.56
N LEU A 15 31.12 -6.19 17.12
CA LEU A 15 31.67 -4.86 17.26
C LEU A 15 32.01 -4.62 18.74
N SER A 16 33.15 -4.04 18.99
CA SER A 16 33.55 -3.60 20.32
C SER A 16 33.93 -2.11 20.33
N HIS A 17 33.65 -1.44 21.43
CA HIS A 17 34.10 -0.07 21.62
C HIS A 17 35.62 -0.06 21.90
N PRO A 18 36.39 0.82 21.27
CA PRO A 18 37.84 0.79 21.36
C PRO A 18 38.38 1.09 22.78
N THR A 19 37.67 1.87 23.56
CA THR A 19 38.15 2.36 24.90
C THR A 19 37.13 2.16 26.01
N GLN A 20 35.89 1.89 25.73
CA GLN A 20 34.81 1.81 26.72
C GLN A 20 34.24 0.38 26.76
N SER A 21 34.31 -0.24 27.92
CA SER A 21 33.77 -1.60 28.13
C SER A 21 32.43 -1.63 28.86
N THR A 22 31.96 -0.50 29.35
CA THR A 22 30.71 -0.37 30.13
C THR A 22 29.97 0.88 29.72
N LEU A 23 28.64 0.77 29.60
CA LEU A 23 27.69 1.88 29.43
C LEU A 23 26.98 2.07 30.79
N ASN A 24 27.00 3.29 31.32
CA ASN A 24 26.20 3.64 32.50
C ASN A 24 24.77 4.01 32.08
N PRO A 25 23.79 3.96 33.01
CA PRO A 25 22.45 4.41 32.73
C PRO A 25 22.41 5.86 32.19
N GLY A 26 21.83 6.06 31.02
CA GLY A 26 21.76 7.35 30.34
C GLY A 26 22.92 7.67 29.40
N GLU A 27 23.95 6.83 29.33
CA GLU A 27 25.01 6.95 28.32
C GLU A 27 24.59 6.29 27.01
N GLU A 28 25.02 6.87 25.87
CA GLU A 28 24.75 6.38 24.52
C GLU A 28 26.06 6.01 23.83
N TRP A 29 26.03 4.90 23.12
CA TRP A 29 27.12 4.52 22.24
C TRP A 29 26.66 4.66 20.77
N ASN A 30 27.16 5.68 20.10
CA ASN A 30 26.88 5.95 18.70
C ASN A 30 28.04 5.49 17.82
N PHE A 31 27.78 4.68 16.81
CA PHE A 31 28.78 4.24 15.86
C PHE A 31 28.23 4.32 14.42
N LYS A 32 29.14 4.56 13.48
CA LYS A 32 28.84 4.52 12.05
C LYS A 32 29.55 3.32 11.45
N TYR A 33 28.86 2.59 10.61
CA TYR A 33 29.46 1.52 9.84
C TYR A 33 29.31 1.79 8.35
N GLY A 34 30.30 1.35 7.57
CA GLY A 34 30.27 1.37 6.12
C GLY A 34 30.50 -0.03 5.59
N TYR A 35 29.88 -0.37 4.49
CA TYR A 35 30.11 -1.63 3.78
C TYR A 35 30.41 -1.36 2.31
N GLU A 36 31.28 -2.19 1.74
CA GLU A 36 31.55 -2.11 0.31
C GLU A 36 30.36 -2.60 -0.50
N TYR A 37 29.98 -1.79 -1.47
CA TYR A 37 28.83 -2.04 -2.33
C TYR A 37 29.28 -2.53 -3.71
N SER A 38 28.76 -3.67 -4.15
CA SER A 38 28.95 -4.13 -5.52
C SER A 38 28.15 -3.26 -6.50
N ARG A 39 28.82 -2.65 -7.47
CA ARG A 39 28.25 -1.71 -8.47
C ARG A 39 27.10 -2.30 -9.31
N HIS A 40 26.82 -3.59 -9.20
CA HIS A 40 25.87 -4.30 -10.05
C HIS A 40 24.53 -4.65 -9.39
N LYS A 41 24.32 -4.26 -8.14
CA LYS A 41 23.05 -4.53 -7.44
C LYS A 41 22.49 -3.25 -6.82
N PRO A 42 21.20 -2.93 -7.04
CA PRO A 42 20.59 -1.77 -6.42
C PRO A 42 20.63 -1.90 -4.89
N MET A 43 20.97 -0.81 -4.23
CA MET A 43 20.99 -0.77 -2.76
C MET A 43 19.58 -1.05 -2.22
N ASN A 44 19.45 -2.09 -1.42
CA ASN A 44 18.21 -2.42 -0.74
C ASN A 44 18.43 -2.24 0.77
N HIS A 45 17.58 -1.49 1.44
CA HIS A 45 17.61 -1.31 2.90
C HIS A 45 17.61 -2.65 3.68
N ARG A 46 17.13 -3.74 3.06
CA ARG A 46 17.17 -5.08 3.62
C ARG A 46 18.59 -5.67 3.74
N TRP A 47 19.58 -5.04 3.13
CA TRP A 47 21.00 -5.44 3.27
C TRP A 47 21.73 -4.67 4.38
N ALA A 48 21.07 -3.70 5.00
CA ALA A 48 21.54 -3.15 6.26
C ALA A 48 21.49 -4.24 7.34
N PRO A 49 22.29 -4.14 8.40
CA PRO A 49 22.24 -5.08 9.52
C PRO A 49 20.82 -5.20 10.05
N GLN A 50 20.28 -6.41 10.02
CA GLN A 50 18.94 -6.70 10.50
C GLN A 50 19.06 -7.38 11.87
N GLY A 51 18.64 -6.66 12.90
CA GLY A 51 18.71 -7.13 14.25
C GLY A 51 20.10 -6.92 14.88
N GLY A 52 20.14 -6.28 16.02
CA GLY A 52 21.29 -6.14 16.87
C GLY A 52 21.04 -6.80 18.21
N PHE A 53 22.10 -7.22 18.86
CA PHE A 53 22.03 -7.66 20.25
C PHE A 53 23.31 -7.29 20.98
N LEU A 54 23.18 -7.09 22.29
CA LEU A 54 24.32 -6.89 23.19
C LEU A 54 24.60 -8.19 23.94
N LYS A 55 25.84 -8.62 23.90
CA LYS A 55 26.36 -9.63 24.83
C LYS A 55 26.88 -8.94 26.06
N VAL A 56 26.24 -9.19 27.20
CA VAL A 56 26.73 -8.69 28.50
C VAL A 56 27.65 -9.71 29.15
N GLN A 57 28.53 -9.22 30.01
CA GLN A 57 29.59 -10.03 30.64
C GLN A 57 29.08 -11.27 31.41
N ASN A 58 27.84 -11.26 31.88
CA ASN A 58 27.22 -12.40 32.56
C ASN A 58 26.69 -13.49 31.60
N GLY A 59 26.91 -13.35 30.29
CA GLY A 59 26.47 -14.28 29.26
C GLY A 59 25.05 -14.05 28.73
N ASN A 60 24.31 -13.09 29.28
CA ASN A 60 22.99 -12.76 28.81
C ASN A 60 23.06 -12.00 27.47
N THR A 61 22.03 -12.19 26.64
CA THR A 61 21.86 -11.48 25.39
C THR A 61 20.68 -10.53 25.52
N ILE A 62 20.89 -9.25 25.23
CA ILE A 62 19.84 -8.22 25.16
C ILE A 62 19.63 -7.92 23.68
N TYR A 63 18.45 -8.21 23.17
CA TYR A 63 18.09 -7.83 21.79
C TYR A 63 17.79 -6.36 21.74
N LEU A 64 18.36 -5.69 20.73
CA LEU A 64 18.15 -4.27 20.50
C LEU A 64 16.91 -4.07 19.65
N ASP A 65 16.06 -3.14 20.06
CA ASP A 65 14.97 -2.64 19.23
C ASP A 65 15.58 -1.72 18.17
N MET A 66 15.62 -2.20 16.94
CA MET A 66 16.18 -1.42 15.83
C MET A 66 15.13 -0.40 15.39
N THR A 67 15.24 0.82 15.88
CA THR A 67 14.50 1.95 15.33
C THR A 67 14.95 2.23 13.90
N ASP A 68 14.05 2.79 13.10
CA ASP A 68 14.26 3.07 11.70
C ASP A 68 15.61 3.73 11.43
N ILE A 69 16.32 3.21 10.42
CA ILE A 69 17.58 3.80 9.97
C ILE A 69 17.27 5.18 9.43
N ASP A 70 17.83 6.21 10.03
CA ASP A 70 17.74 7.58 9.53
C ASP A 70 18.55 7.69 8.22
N TYR A 71 17.81 7.73 7.11
CA TYR A 71 18.39 7.85 5.77
C TYR A 71 18.73 9.30 5.44
N GLU A 72 19.73 9.88 6.07
CA GLU A 72 20.30 11.18 5.62
C GLU A 72 20.75 11.19 4.13
N ARG A 73 20.77 10.03 3.47
CA ARG A 73 21.16 9.87 2.06
C ARG A 73 20.02 9.63 1.07
N VAL A 74 18.79 9.70 1.46
CA VAL A 74 17.65 9.61 0.52
C VAL A 74 17.61 10.83 -0.41
N SER A 75 18.25 11.94 -0.05
CA SER A 75 18.43 13.10 -0.94
C SER A 75 19.18 12.79 -2.25
N SER A 76 20.09 11.82 -2.26
CA SER A 76 20.78 11.43 -3.50
C SER A 76 19.98 10.44 -4.36
N VAL A 77 19.09 9.66 -3.75
CA VAL A 77 18.14 8.80 -4.48
C VAL A 77 16.97 9.62 -5.01
N ALA A 78 16.52 10.62 -4.27
CA ALA A 78 15.55 11.59 -4.75
C ALA A 78 16.07 12.40 -5.95
N SER A 79 17.39 12.63 -6.06
CA SER A 79 17.99 13.27 -7.24
C SER A 79 18.12 12.32 -8.45
N ILE A 80 18.16 11.01 -8.23
CA ILE A 80 18.11 9.98 -9.29
C ILE A 80 16.66 9.73 -9.72
N LEU A 81 15.69 9.90 -8.83
CA LEU A 81 14.26 9.93 -9.08
C LEU A 81 13.79 11.37 -9.36
N GLN A 82 14.64 12.26 -9.86
CA GLN A 82 14.16 13.40 -10.64
C GLN A 82 13.48 12.84 -11.90
N VAL A 83 12.34 12.22 -11.69
CA VAL A 83 11.24 12.27 -12.64
C VAL A 83 11.17 13.75 -13.00
N SER A 84 11.48 14.07 -14.26
CA SER A 84 11.47 15.39 -14.84
C SER A 84 10.43 16.25 -14.15
N GLY A 85 10.86 17.39 -13.62
CA GLY A 85 10.05 18.20 -12.70
C GLY A 85 8.79 18.80 -13.28
N ASP A 86 7.88 17.97 -13.69
CA ASP A 86 6.48 18.28 -13.71
C ASP A 86 6.12 18.51 -12.25
N LYS A 87 6.08 19.79 -11.89
CA LYS A 87 5.55 20.23 -10.61
C LYS A 87 4.28 19.44 -10.41
N PHE A 88 4.24 18.58 -9.39
CA PHE A 88 3.01 17.94 -8.97
C PHE A 88 2.00 19.06 -8.81
N ASN A 89 1.13 19.20 -9.79
CA ASN A 89 0.08 20.18 -9.74
C ASN A 89 -0.83 19.71 -8.61
N TYR A 90 -0.88 20.45 -7.49
CA TYR A 90 -1.77 20.13 -6.37
C TYR A 90 -3.26 20.23 -6.75
N GLU A 91 -3.55 20.67 -7.98
CA GLU A 91 -4.89 20.60 -8.61
C GLU A 91 -5.21 19.20 -9.14
N SER A 92 -4.23 18.28 -9.21
CA SER A 92 -4.47 16.91 -9.63
C SER A 92 -5.17 16.12 -8.53
N LEU A 93 -6.15 15.31 -8.94
CA LEU A 93 -6.87 14.41 -8.05
C LEU A 93 -5.90 13.44 -7.34
N ARG A 94 -6.00 13.35 -6.02
CA ARG A 94 -5.15 12.45 -5.21
C ARG A 94 -5.72 11.03 -5.22
N LEU A 95 -5.49 10.30 -6.30
CA LEU A 95 -5.90 8.92 -6.51
C LEU A 95 -4.71 8.12 -7.06
N VAL A 96 -4.49 6.90 -6.59
CA VAL A 96 -3.39 6.02 -7.03
C VAL A 96 -3.95 4.65 -7.43
N PRO A 97 -3.71 4.18 -8.67
CA PRO A 97 -3.09 4.90 -9.79
C PRO A 97 -3.86 6.16 -10.18
N HIS A 98 -3.15 7.14 -10.78
CA HIS A 98 -3.81 8.34 -11.29
C HIS A 98 -4.80 7.95 -12.42
N PRO A 99 -6.04 8.44 -12.41
CA PRO A 99 -7.06 8.06 -13.39
C PRO A 99 -6.68 8.50 -14.81
N TYR A 100 -7.36 7.91 -15.80
CA TYR A 100 -7.16 8.27 -17.20
C TYR A 100 -7.54 9.73 -17.46
N SER A 101 -8.67 10.19 -16.93
CA SER A 101 -9.04 11.61 -16.93
C SER A 101 -9.74 12.03 -15.63
N TRP A 102 -9.57 13.30 -15.29
CA TRP A 102 -10.25 13.98 -14.20
C TRP A 102 -10.72 15.35 -14.67
N ASP A 103 -12.03 15.57 -14.62
CA ASP A 103 -12.69 16.83 -14.99
C ASP A 103 -13.31 17.42 -13.71
N PRO A 104 -12.64 18.35 -13.02
CA PRO A 104 -13.14 18.96 -11.79
C PRO A 104 -14.37 19.85 -12.04
N SER A 105 -15.28 19.85 -11.07
CA SER A 105 -16.38 20.83 -10.99
C SER A 105 -16.39 21.53 -9.64
N ALA A 106 -17.13 22.61 -9.52
CA ALA A 106 -17.23 23.34 -8.26
C ALA A 106 -18.00 22.52 -7.22
N GLY A 107 -17.54 22.57 -5.97
CA GLY A 107 -18.21 21.94 -4.84
C GLY A 107 -17.45 20.77 -4.24
N VAL A 108 -18.01 20.24 -3.17
CA VAL A 108 -17.50 19.12 -2.38
C VAL A 108 -18.67 18.21 -2.03
N CYS A 109 -18.48 16.92 -2.18
CA CYS A 109 -19.41 15.88 -1.73
C CYS A 109 -19.01 15.41 -0.32
N ASN A 110 -19.97 15.37 0.59
CA ASN A 110 -19.74 14.98 1.98
C ASN A 110 -20.13 13.52 2.21
N LEU A 111 -19.13 12.66 2.42
CA LEU A 111 -19.29 11.23 2.72
C LEU A 111 -19.21 10.91 4.23
N CYS A 112 -19.18 11.95 5.11
CA CYS A 112 -19.08 11.75 6.57
C CYS A 112 -20.39 11.22 7.19
N SER A 113 -21.52 11.40 6.52
CA SER A 113 -22.82 10.87 6.95
C SER A 113 -23.04 9.46 6.39
N PRO A 114 -24.03 8.74 6.93
CA PRO A 114 -24.46 7.51 6.27
C PRO A 114 -24.76 7.75 4.80
N ILE A 115 -24.39 6.81 3.95
CA ILE A 115 -24.58 6.88 2.50
C ILE A 115 -25.69 5.89 2.12
N ASP A 116 -26.67 6.36 1.35
CA ASP A 116 -27.62 5.47 0.70
C ASP A 116 -26.95 4.80 -0.51
N VAL A 117 -26.85 3.47 -0.50
CA VAL A 117 -26.30 2.73 -1.62
C VAL A 117 -27.46 2.14 -2.43
N VAL A 118 -27.57 2.56 -3.67
CA VAL A 118 -28.67 2.19 -4.56
C VAL A 118 -28.15 1.62 -5.86
N PHE A 119 -28.58 0.41 -6.20
CA PHE A 119 -28.29 -0.22 -7.49
C PHE A 119 -29.33 -1.30 -7.82
N ASP A 120 -29.45 -1.62 -9.10
CA ASP A 120 -30.27 -2.75 -9.53
C ASP A 120 -29.67 -4.07 -9.03
N ASP A 121 -30.53 -5.04 -8.69
CA ASP A 121 -30.11 -6.38 -8.25
C ASP A 121 -29.54 -7.19 -9.42
N ILE A 122 -28.34 -6.82 -9.82
CA ILE A 122 -27.56 -7.43 -10.91
C ILE A 122 -26.36 -8.13 -10.30
N GLU A 123 -26.15 -9.40 -10.60
CA GLU A 123 -25.13 -10.26 -10.02
C GLU A 123 -23.72 -9.62 -10.01
N ILE A 124 -23.30 -9.02 -11.15
CA ILE A 124 -21.98 -8.38 -11.28
C ILE A 124 -21.82 -7.17 -10.38
N ILE A 125 -22.88 -6.40 -10.11
CA ILE A 125 -22.85 -5.24 -9.21
C ILE A 125 -22.79 -5.73 -7.76
N ASN A 126 -23.62 -6.71 -7.41
CA ASN A 126 -23.63 -7.31 -6.09
C ASN A 126 -22.26 -7.90 -5.74
N SER A 127 -21.65 -8.68 -6.64
CA SER A 127 -20.34 -9.28 -6.45
C SER A 127 -19.25 -8.23 -6.26
N ALA A 128 -19.20 -7.22 -7.11
CA ALA A 128 -18.23 -6.12 -7.02
C ALA A 128 -18.39 -5.32 -5.71
N TYR A 129 -19.63 -5.00 -5.32
CA TYR A 129 -19.93 -4.27 -4.09
C TYR A 129 -19.53 -5.06 -2.85
N GLN A 130 -19.89 -6.35 -2.78
CA GLN A 130 -19.50 -7.22 -1.68
C GLN A 130 -17.99 -7.32 -1.56
N SER A 131 -17.27 -7.61 -2.67
CA SER A 131 -15.82 -7.73 -2.70
C SER A 131 -15.11 -6.44 -2.25
N ALA A 132 -15.61 -5.27 -2.69
CA ALA A 132 -15.07 -3.98 -2.28
C ALA A 132 -15.34 -3.69 -0.80
N SER A 133 -16.54 -4.03 -0.29
CA SER A 133 -16.91 -3.86 1.12
C SER A 133 -16.05 -4.73 2.04
N GLU A 134 -15.80 -5.98 1.66
CA GLU A 134 -14.93 -6.89 2.40
C GLU A 134 -13.49 -6.38 2.45
N LEU A 135 -12.94 -5.90 1.32
CA LEU A 135 -11.61 -5.28 1.29
C LEU A 135 -11.58 -4.03 2.18
N GLY A 136 -12.58 -3.17 2.09
CA GLY A 136 -12.71 -1.98 2.92
C GLY A 136 -12.70 -2.32 4.42
N SER A 137 -13.40 -3.37 4.82
CA SER A 137 -13.43 -3.85 6.21
C SER A 137 -12.05 -4.34 6.66
N ARG A 138 -11.33 -5.12 5.84
CA ARG A 138 -9.98 -5.59 6.17
C ARG A 138 -8.94 -4.46 6.27
N LEU A 139 -9.10 -3.40 5.48
CA LEU A 139 -8.20 -2.24 5.46
C LEU A 139 -8.63 -1.10 6.39
N ASN A 140 -9.73 -1.24 7.13
CA ASN A 140 -10.36 -0.17 7.92
C ASN A 140 -10.73 1.08 7.08
N LEU A 141 -11.13 0.86 5.83
CA LEU A 141 -11.61 1.86 4.90
C LEU A 141 -13.14 1.77 4.72
N ASN A 142 -13.86 1.64 5.83
CA ASN A 142 -15.31 1.40 5.83
C ASN A 142 -16.06 2.64 5.34
N LEU A 143 -16.35 2.69 4.05
CA LEU A 143 -17.20 3.70 3.44
C LEU A 143 -18.66 3.20 3.35
N PHE A 144 -18.84 1.90 3.19
CA PHE A 144 -20.13 1.26 2.93
C PHE A 144 -20.63 0.57 4.19
N SER A 145 -21.30 1.32 5.07
CA SER A 145 -21.75 0.81 6.39
C SER A 145 -23.23 0.41 6.42
N GLY A 146 -23.96 0.54 5.33
CA GLY A 146 -25.39 0.22 5.23
C GLY A 146 -25.67 -0.99 4.34
N THR A 147 -26.86 -1.55 4.49
CA THR A 147 -27.39 -2.56 3.57
C THR A 147 -27.75 -1.84 2.26
N ALA A 148 -27.28 -2.38 1.12
CA ALA A 148 -27.65 -1.84 -0.18
C ALA A 148 -29.16 -1.89 -0.37
N ASN A 149 -29.69 -0.87 -1.06
CA ASN A 149 -31.11 -0.70 -1.37
C ASN A 149 -32.05 -0.50 -0.17
N GLU A 150 -31.50 -0.29 1.04
CA GLU A 150 -32.26 0.14 2.20
C GLU A 150 -32.09 1.66 2.38
N LYS A 151 -33.21 2.40 2.34
CA LYS A 151 -33.18 3.85 2.53
C LYS A 151 -32.78 4.21 3.95
N ASN A 152 -31.75 5.00 4.09
CA ASN A 152 -31.33 5.58 5.36
C ASN A 152 -31.83 7.03 5.45
N GLU A 153 -32.82 7.30 6.29
CA GLU A 153 -33.39 8.65 6.47
C GLU A 153 -32.36 9.71 6.94
N LYS A 154 -31.22 9.25 7.44
CA LYS A 154 -30.12 10.15 7.88
C LYS A 154 -29.05 10.36 6.79
N ALA A 155 -29.18 9.68 5.67
CA ALA A 155 -28.22 9.83 4.56
C ALA A 155 -28.43 11.19 3.90
N SER A 156 -27.33 11.92 3.72
CA SER A 156 -27.31 13.17 2.94
C SER A 156 -26.72 12.97 1.54
N THR A 157 -26.14 11.80 1.28
CA THR A 157 -25.47 11.47 0.03
C THR A 157 -25.92 10.10 -0.43
N SER A 158 -26.15 9.92 -1.72
CA SER A 158 -26.41 8.61 -2.31
C SER A 158 -25.26 8.14 -3.21
N LEU A 159 -24.93 6.85 -3.12
CA LEU A 159 -24.05 6.15 -4.05
C LEU A 159 -24.92 5.31 -5.00
N LYS A 160 -24.86 5.63 -6.27
CA LYS A 160 -25.60 4.93 -7.33
C LYS A 160 -24.64 4.11 -8.19
N LEU A 161 -24.94 2.81 -8.38
CA LEU A 161 -24.18 1.95 -9.29
C LEU A 161 -25.08 1.64 -10.49
N LYS A 162 -24.60 1.94 -11.70
CA LYS A 162 -25.36 1.74 -12.93
C LYS A 162 -24.58 0.98 -13.97
N LEU A 163 -25.16 -0.09 -14.47
CA LEU A 163 -24.59 -0.84 -15.59
C LEU A 163 -24.69 -0.01 -16.88
N GLN A 164 -23.54 0.24 -17.50
CA GLN A 164 -23.43 0.93 -18.77
C GLN A 164 -22.18 0.45 -19.49
N ASP A 165 -22.34 0.06 -20.76
CA ASP A 165 -21.20 -0.27 -21.61
C ASP A 165 -20.36 0.99 -21.88
N LEU A 166 -19.08 0.93 -21.50
CA LEU A 166 -18.09 2.00 -21.68
C LEU A 166 -17.09 1.67 -22.79
N SER A 167 -17.30 0.58 -23.55
CA SER A 167 -16.49 0.10 -24.67
C SER A 167 -15.07 -0.37 -24.33
N ASP A 168 -14.53 -0.04 -23.18
CA ASP A 168 -13.23 -0.50 -22.71
C ASP A 168 -13.41 -1.49 -21.54
N GLU A 169 -12.76 -2.64 -21.61
CA GLU A 169 -12.80 -3.66 -20.57
C GLU A 169 -12.29 -3.11 -19.23
N SER A 170 -12.99 -3.43 -18.14
CA SER A 170 -12.65 -3.01 -16.77
C SER A 170 -12.58 -1.49 -16.58
N SER A 171 -13.22 -0.73 -17.47
CA SER A 171 -13.32 0.71 -17.34
C SER A 171 -14.47 1.12 -16.43
N TYR A 172 -14.34 2.30 -15.84
CA TYR A 172 -15.40 2.88 -15.01
C TYR A 172 -15.40 4.40 -15.12
N ARG A 173 -16.54 4.98 -14.77
CA ARG A 173 -16.71 6.42 -14.57
C ARG A 173 -17.26 6.68 -13.18
N ILE A 174 -16.75 7.69 -12.50
CA ILE A 174 -17.32 8.21 -11.26
C ILE A 174 -17.75 9.65 -11.51
N THR A 175 -19.03 9.95 -11.31
CA THR A 175 -19.55 11.32 -11.31
C THR A 175 -19.88 11.72 -9.89
N ILE A 176 -19.29 12.82 -9.42
CA ILE A 176 -19.39 13.30 -8.04
C ILE A 176 -20.06 14.67 -8.07
N THR A 177 -21.21 14.77 -7.41
CA THR A 177 -21.92 16.03 -7.14
C THR A 177 -21.92 16.32 -5.64
N SER A 178 -22.54 17.42 -5.18
CA SER A 178 -22.66 17.73 -3.75
C SER A 178 -23.44 16.65 -2.98
N ASP A 179 -24.42 16.01 -3.65
CA ASP A 179 -25.42 15.16 -2.99
C ASP A 179 -25.34 13.68 -3.43
N ASP A 180 -24.70 13.41 -4.55
CA ASP A 180 -24.68 12.09 -5.18
C ASP A 180 -23.29 11.72 -5.68
N VAL A 181 -22.99 10.44 -5.57
CA VAL A 181 -21.88 9.78 -6.29
C VAL A 181 -22.47 8.71 -7.17
N GLU A 182 -22.19 8.74 -8.46
CA GLU A 182 -22.61 7.73 -9.41
C GLU A 182 -21.40 7.02 -9.99
N ILE A 183 -21.40 5.67 -9.94
CA ILE A 183 -20.39 4.84 -10.59
C ILE A 183 -21.06 4.09 -11.73
N THR A 184 -20.54 4.26 -12.94
CA THR A 184 -20.96 3.49 -14.11
C THR A 184 -19.82 2.60 -14.60
N ALA A 185 -20.12 1.37 -14.96
CA ALA A 185 -19.18 0.41 -15.53
C ALA A 185 -19.93 -0.62 -16.41
N GLY A 186 -19.19 -1.26 -17.29
CA GLY A 186 -19.74 -2.30 -18.19
C GLY A 186 -19.54 -3.73 -17.67
N ASP A 187 -18.68 -3.92 -16.66
CA ASP A 187 -18.34 -5.22 -16.10
C ASP A 187 -18.07 -5.17 -14.59
N GLU A 188 -17.99 -6.34 -13.96
CA GLU A 188 -17.75 -6.50 -12.53
C GLU A 188 -16.46 -5.83 -12.08
N VAL A 189 -15.37 -5.98 -12.85
CA VAL A 189 -14.05 -5.44 -12.50
C VAL A 189 -14.05 -3.92 -12.54
N GLY A 190 -14.75 -3.33 -13.52
CA GLY A 190 -14.95 -1.88 -13.62
C GLY A 190 -15.69 -1.33 -12.40
N PHE A 191 -16.78 -1.96 -11.94
CA PHE A 191 -17.47 -1.58 -10.71
C PHE A 191 -16.54 -1.70 -9.50
N TYR A 192 -15.82 -2.81 -9.39
CA TYR A 192 -14.87 -3.02 -8.31
C TYR A 192 -13.81 -1.90 -8.25
N TYR A 193 -13.19 -1.57 -9.40
CA TYR A 193 -12.20 -0.50 -9.45
C TYR A 193 -12.79 0.89 -9.16
N GLY A 194 -14.01 1.15 -9.58
CA GLY A 194 -14.73 2.38 -9.25
C GLY A 194 -14.96 2.51 -7.74
N LEU A 195 -15.42 1.46 -7.08
CA LEU A 195 -15.64 1.41 -5.63
C LEU A 195 -14.33 1.57 -4.85
N ILE A 196 -13.25 0.88 -5.27
CA ILE A 196 -11.92 1.04 -4.68
C ILE A 196 -11.42 2.48 -4.81
N SER A 197 -11.63 3.11 -5.97
CA SER A 197 -11.26 4.50 -6.18
C SER A 197 -12.03 5.45 -5.27
N LEU A 198 -13.33 5.22 -5.09
CA LEU A 198 -14.15 6.01 -4.17
C LEU A 198 -13.66 5.86 -2.72
N MET A 199 -13.30 4.64 -2.28
CA MET A 199 -12.73 4.42 -0.95
C MET A 199 -11.39 5.15 -0.77
N GLN A 200 -10.49 5.12 -1.76
CA GLN A 200 -9.24 5.87 -1.70
C GLN A 200 -9.49 7.38 -1.61
N LEU A 201 -10.42 7.91 -2.40
CA LEU A 201 -10.79 9.33 -2.36
C LEU A 201 -11.35 9.71 -1.00
N ALA A 202 -12.30 8.94 -0.46
CA ALA A 202 -12.87 9.19 0.85
C ALA A 202 -11.79 9.23 1.94
N GLN A 203 -10.85 8.31 1.93
CA GLN A 203 -9.73 8.28 2.87
C GLN A 203 -8.79 9.48 2.69
N THR A 204 -8.40 9.77 1.44
CA THR A 204 -7.41 10.81 1.13
C THR A 204 -7.93 12.22 1.40
N TYR A 205 -9.21 12.45 1.15
CA TYR A 205 -9.88 13.74 1.36
C TYR A 205 -10.67 13.81 2.66
N HIS A 206 -10.45 12.87 3.59
CA HIS A 206 -11.15 12.84 4.88
C HIS A 206 -12.67 12.93 4.71
N GLN A 207 -13.21 12.16 3.74
CA GLN A 207 -14.64 12.07 3.39
C GLN A 207 -15.26 13.33 2.77
N LEU A 208 -14.48 14.39 2.51
CA LEU A 208 -14.90 15.60 1.81
C LEU A 208 -14.32 15.63 0.41
N ILE A 209 -14.87 14.83 -0.50
CA ILE A 209 -14.30 14.60 -1.83
C ILE A 209 -14.67 15.70 -2.82
N PRO A 210 -13.75 16.15 -3.72
CA PRO A 210 -14.05 17.17 -4.70
C PRO A 210 -15.08 16.71 -5.72
N CYS A 211 -15.99 17.58 -6.12
CA CYS A 211 -16.94 17.32 -7.20
C CYS A 211 -16.25 17.29 -8.56
N GLY A 212 -16.77 16.47 -9.47
CA GLY A 212 -16.24 16.32 -10.82
C GLY A 212 -16.54 14.96 -11.43
N SER A 213 -15.91 14.68 -12.55
CA SER A 213 -16.03 13.40 -13.27
C SER A 213 -14.66 12.74 -13.44
N ILE A 214 -14.57 11.50 -13.03
CA ILE A 214 -13.41 10.63 -13.23
C ILE A 214 -13.78 9.61 -14.32
N PHE A 215 -12.91 9.42 -15.29
CA PHE A 215 -12.92 8.25 -16.15
C PHE A 215 -11.58 7.54 -16.02
N ASP A 216 -11.63 6.21 -15.84
CA ASP A 216 -10.43 5.41 -15.72
C ASP A 216 -10.60 4.05 -16.38
N LYS A 217 -9.50 3.52 -16.86
CA LYS A 217 -9.37 2.20 -17.46
C LYS A 217 -7.96 1.67 -17.28
N PRO A 218 -7.77 0.34 -17.27
CA PRO A 218 -6.44 -0.23 -17.24
C PRO A 218 -5.59 0.21 -18.43
N ARG A 219 -4.41 0.80 -18.18
CA ARG A 219 -3.42 1.14 -19.22
C ARG A 219 -2.66 -0.08 -19.71
N PHE A 220 -2.55 -1.11 -18.86
CA PHE A 220 -1.88 -2.38 -19.13
C PHE A 220 -2.75 -3.53 -18.66
N SER A 221 -2.86 -4.58 -19.47
CA SER A 221 -3.59 -5.80 -19.11
C SER A 221 -2.87 -6.61 -18.02
N TRP A 222 -1.55 -6.52 -17.95
CA TRP A 222 -0.73 -7.12 -16.90
C TRP A 222 -0.27 -6.06 -15.92
N ARG A 223 -0.72 -6.16 -14.66
CA ARG A 223 -0.32 -5.30 -13.55
C ARG A 223 0.02 -6.19 -12.37
N GLY A 224 1.27 -6.64 -12.32
CA GLY A 224 1.67 -7.73 -11.42
C GLY A 224 2.66 -7.30 -10.34
N GLN A 225 2.65 -8.10 -9.27
CA GLN A 225 3.66 -8.11 -8.22
C GLN A 225 4.28 -9.49 -8.14
N HIS A 226 5.61 -9.53 -8.08
CA HIS A 226 6.36 -10.74 -7.80
C HIS A 226 6.80 -10.75 -6.34
N LEU A 227 6.67 -11.91 -5.67
CA LEU A 227 7.20 -12.11 -4.32
C LEU A 227 7.93 -13.44 -4.23
N ASP A 228 9.16 -13.37 -3.78
CA ASP A 228 9.99 -14.53 -3.48
C ASP A 228 9.86 -14.87 -1.99
N THR A 229 9.21 -15.99 -1.69
CA THR A 229 9.04 -16.49 -0.33
C THR A 229 10.01 -17.61 0.01
N VAL A 230 10.85 -18.03 -0.95
CA VAL A 230 11.80 -19.12 -0.80
C VAL A 230 13.05 -18.63 -0.09
N ARG A 231 13.73 -17.61 -0.68
CA ARG A 231 14.95 -17.01 -0.10
C ARG A 231 14.67 -16.25 1.19
N HIS A 232 13.43 -15.77 1.37
CA HIS A 232 12.96 -15.19 2.62
C HIS A 232 11.57 -15.69 2.95
N PHE A 233 11.36 -16.13 4.18
CA PHE A 233 10.04 -16.55 4.65
C PHE A 233 9.14 -15.34 4.92
N PHE A 234 7.91 -15.41 4.42
CA PHE A 234 6.83 -14.48 4.76
C PHE A 234 5.67 -15.26 5.35
N SER A 235 5.09 -14.75 6.41
CA SER A 235 3.89 -15.35 7.00
C SER A 235 2.69 -15.25 6.06
N VAL A 236 1.70 -16.12 6.26
CA VAL A 236 0.43 -16.05 5.51
C VAL A 236 -0.22 -14.68 5.67
N ASP A 237 -0.22 -14.12 6.89
CA ASP A 237 -0.78 -12.79 7.15
C ASP A 237 -0.09 -11.70 6.32
N SER A 238 1.24 -11.80 6.12
CA SER A 238 1.97 -10.85 5.27
C SER A 238 1.59 -11.00 3.80
N LEU A 239 1.35 -12.23 3.33
CA LEU A 239 0.87 -12.49 1.97
C LEU A 239 -0.54 -11.93 1.76
N LEU A 240 -1.44 -12.17 2.71
CA LEU A 240 -2.81 -11.65 2.64
C LEU A 240 -2.84 -10.13 2.62
N LYS A 241 -2.04 -9.46 3.47
CA LYS A 241 -1.88 -8.00 3.44
C LYS A 241 -1.34 -7.49 2.10
N LEU A 242 -0.38 -8.22 1.50
CA LEU A 242 0.12 -7.86 0.17
C LEU A 242 -0.98 -7.96 -0.89
N LEU A 243 -1.80 -9.01 -0.86
CA LEU A 243 -2.91 -9.18 -1.80
C LEU A 243 -3.97 -8.09 -1.62
N ASP A 244 -4.30 -7.72 -0.38
CA ASP A 244 -5.21 -6.60 -0.10
C ASP A 244 -4.66 -5.27 -0.66
N LEU A 245 -3.35 -5.00 -0.49
CA LEU A 245 -2.72 -3.81 -1.07
C LEU A 245 -2.66 -3.88 -2.60
N MET A 246 -2.37 -5.04 -3.18
CA MET A 246 -2.44 -5.23 -4.63
C MET A 246 -3.82 -4.90 -5.16
N SER A 247 -4.85 -5.35 -4.48
CA SER A 247 -6.25 -5.08 -4.81
C SER A 247 -6.57 -3.58 -4.72
N LEU A 248 -6.16 -2.92 -3.63
CA LEU A 248 -6.35 -1.48 -3.43
C LEU A 248 -5.71 -0.64 -4.54
N PHE A 249 -4.56 -1.07 -5.07
CA PHE A 249 -3.85 -0.40 -6.18
C PHE A 249 -4.17 -0.99 -7.56
N LYS A 250 -5.24 -1.79 -7.67
CA LYS A 250 -5.74 -2.36 -8.93
C LYS A 250 -4.73 -3.24 -9.66
N LEU A 251 -3.82 -3.88 -8.94
CA LEU A 251 -2.93 -4.92 -9.46
C LEU A 251 -3.74 -6.21 -9.65
N ASN A 252 -3.50 -6.94 -10.75
CA ASN A 252 -4.33 -8.08 -11.12
C ASN A 252 -3.57 -9.40 -11.32
N LYS A 253 -2.26 -9.41 -11.08
CA LYS A 253 -1.43 -10.62 -11.19
C LYS A 253 -0.47 -10.71 -10.03
N PHE A 254 -0.49 -11.85 -9.34
CA PHE A 254 0.47 -12.17 -8.29
C PHE A 254 1.37 -13.32 -8.75
N HIS A 255 2.67 -13.04 -8.89
CA HIS A 255 3.65 -14.06 -9.21
C HIS A 255 4.32 -14.51 -7.91
N TRP A 256 3.88 -15.63 -7.39
CA TRP A 256 4.42 -16.19 -6.17
C TRP A 256 5.55 -17.19 -6.49
N HIS A 257 6.78 -16.86 -6.09
CA HIS A 257 7.92 -17.75 -6.13
C HIS A 257 7.95 -18.56 -4.82
N GLY A 258 7.38 -19.76 -4.87
CA GLY A 258 7.13 -20.60 -3.69
C GLY A 258 8.04 -21.83 -3.61
N VAL A 259 8.87 -22.10 -4.63
CA VAL A 259 9.75 -23.26 -4.73
C VAL A 259 11.06 -22.89 -5.38
N ASP A 260 12.19 -23.27 -4.76
CA ASP A 260 13.54 -23.13 -5.29
C ASP A 260 14.47 -24.09 -4.51
N ASP A 261 15.79 -23.99 -4.72
CA ASP A 261 16.79 -24.82 -4.05
C ASP A 261 16.77 -24.65 -2.52
N GLU A 262 16.48 -23.45 -2.03
CA GLU A 262 16.53 -23.14 -0.61
C GLU A 262 15.31 -23.61 0.18
N ALA A 263 14.13 -23.68 -0.46
CA ALA A 263 12.93 -24.11 0.24
C ALA A 263 11.75 -24.47 -0.68
N PHE A 264 10.85 -25.25 -0.11
CA PHE A 264 9.53 -25.59 -0.68
C PHE A 264 8.45 -25.10 0.27
N ARG A 265 7.57 -24.20 -0.18
CA ARG A 265 6.59 -23.52 0.68
C ARG A 265 5.17 -24.09 0.62
N PHE A 266 4.96 -25.13 -0.13
CA PHE A 266 3.66 -25.79 -0.22
C PHE A 266 3.60 -27.00 0.71
N LYS A 267 2.45 -27.16 1.39
CA LYS A 267 2.18 -28.39 2.14
C LYS A 267 1.85 -29.50 1.12
N LEU A 268 2.54 -30.60 1.21
CA LEU A 268 2.19 -31.83 0.50
C LEU A 268 1.35 -32.70 1.45
N ASP A 269 0.23 -33.23 0.96
CA ASP A 269 -0.61 -34.19 1.69
C ASP A 269 0.01 -35.57 1.67
#